data_276e2f7d824e7a6e5b127f32acb3af84
#
_entry.id   276e2f7d824e7a6e5b127f32acb3af84
#
_cell.length_a   1.000
_cell.length_b   1.000
_cell.length_c   1.000
_cell.angle_alpha   90.00
_cell.angle_beta   90.00
_cell.angle_gamma   90.00
#
_symmetry.space_group_name_H-M   'P 1'
#
loop_
_entity.id
_entity.type
_entity.pdbx_description
1 polymer ?
#
loop_
_entity_poly.entity_id
_entity_poly.type
_entity_poly.pdbx_seq_one_letter_code
_entity_poly.pdbx_strand_id
1 'polypeptide(L)'
;MKLTIVICSHNRSELLLKTLQSINLAIFQYQASIDTLVIVNACTDDTVIKLQSYQHQQIENNLLPIKFIEVPKAGKSYALNTAIAAITNGWVCFIDDDHRVDKNYLQAINSAIKKHSDTRLFCGKIIPDWRGDEPMWIHEKGSYSITPTPIPHFDLGETILLLSEKNFLPGGGNLIINQEVFKKIGGFSETLGPIGHNLVGSEDTDLILRALRVNEKLRYIPGIIQYHYVDLSRFKLTYLLLMNFQRNRSFNQSKYNKGTQVPSYLWLILSQYISGVLFSFNTRAIEGVPYFV
;
A
#
# COMPACT_ATOMS: atom_id res chain seq x y z
N MET A 1 13.30 -21.86 -1.57
CA MET A 1 12.05 -21.16 -1.25
C MET A 1 11.52 -20.58 -2.56
N LYS A 2 10.26 -20.79 -2.87
CA LYS A 2 9.60 -20.14 -4.03
C LYS A 2 8.97 -18.85 -3.57
N LEU A 3 9.31 -17.73 -4.21
CA LEU A 3 8.77 -16.40 -3.96
C LEU A 3 8.20 -15.85 -5.26
N THR A 4 6.95 -15.43 -5.26
CA THR A 4 6.35 -14.72 -6.39
C THR A 4 6.06 -13.28 -5.99
N ILE A 5 6.66 -12.33 -6.68
CA ILE A 5 6.35 -10.91 -6.56
C ILE A 5 5.10 -10.64 -7.39
N VAL A 6 4.11 -9.98 -6.79
CA VAL A 6 2.87 -9.59 -7.44
C VAL A 6 2.79 -8.07 -7.47
N ILE A 7 2.61 -7.52 -8.67
CA ILE A 7 2.44 -6.08 -8.90
C ILE A 7 1.12 -5.89 -9.65
N CYS A 8 0.20 -5.11 -9.08
CA CYS A 8 -1.02 -4.70 -9.77
C CYS A 8 -0.85 -3.28 -10.29
N SER A 9 -1.10 -3.06 -11.58
CA SER A 9 -0.97 -1.73 -12.19
C SER A 9 -2.24 -1.33 -12.95
N HIS A 10 -2.58 -0.03 -12.86
CA HIS A 10 -3.67 0.59 -13.59
C HIS A 10 -3.23 1.95 -14.12
N ASN A 11 -2.96 2.03 -15.44
CA ASN A 11 -2.58 3.28 -16.13
C ASN A 11 -1.38 4.01 -15.49
N ARG A 12 -0.31 3.27 -15.15
CA ARG A 12 0.90 3.80 -14.52
C ARG A 12 2.18 3.18 -15.06
N SER A 13 2.25 3.02 -16.37
CA SER A 13 3.32 2.30 -17.07
C SER A 13 4.73 2.76 -16.66
N GLU A 14 4.96 4.08 -16.51
CA GLU A 14 6.28 4.63 -16.13
C GLU A 14 6.68 4.29 -14.69
N LEU A 15 5.73 4.36 -13.74
CA LEU A 15 6.00 4.02 -12.34
C LEU A 15 6.25 2.52 -12.21
N LEU A 16 5.46 1.70 -12.90
CA LEU A 16 5.64 0.26 -12.96
C LEU A 16 7.06 -0.13 -13.42
N LEU A 17 7.57 0.51 -14.49
CA LEU A 17 8.93 0.23 -14.96
C LEU A 17 10.00 0.62 -13.93
N LYS A 18 9.82 1.73 -13.21
CA LYS A 18 10.72 2.11 -12.10
C LYS A 18 10.66 1.12 -10.95
N THR A 19 9.47 0.61 -10.62
CA THR A 19 9.29 -0.47 -9.63
C THR A 19 10.06 -1.72 -10.06
N LEU A 20 9.87 -2.20 -11.30
CA LEU A 20 10.61 -3.35 -11.85
C LEU A 20 12.13 -3.13 -11.83
N GLN A 21 12.60 -1.93 -12.19
CA GLN A 21 14.01 -1.59 -12.14
C GLN A 21 14.57 -1.68 -10.71
N SER A 22 13.84 -1.21 -9.71
CA SER A 22 14.27 -1.31 -8.30
C SER A 22 14.38 -2.75 -7.82
N ILE A 23 13.47 -3.63 -8.28
CA ILE A 23 13.49 -5.05 -7.97
C ILE A 23 14.69 -5.73 -8.63
N ASN A 24 15.02 -5.37 -9.89
CA ASN A 24 16.22 -5.87 -10.55
C ASN A 24 17.49 -5.56 -9.75
N LEU A 25 17.61 -4.35 -9.20
CA LEU A 25 18.76 -3.96 -8.37
C LEU A 25 18.83 -4.77 -7.07
N ALA A 26 17.70 -5.15 -6.50
CA ALA A 26 17.65 -5.98 -5.29
C ALA A 26 17.99 -7.45 -5.57
N ILE A 27 17.75 -7.96 -6.78
CA ILE A 27 18.01 -9.36 -7.18
C ILE A 27 19.48 -9.67 -7.29
N PHE A 28 20.31 -8.75 -7.74
CA PHE A 28 21.75 -8.98 -7.88
C PHE A 28 22.43 -9.48 -6.60
N GLN A 29 21.78 -9.32 -5.46
CA GLN A 29 22.27 -9.78 -4.15
C GLN A 29 21.62 -11.10 -3.68
N TYR A 30 20.69 -11.66 -4.47
CA TYR A 30 19.86 -12.78 -4.03
C TYR A 30 19.84 -13.93 -5.05
N GLN A 31 20.22 -15.14 -4.62
CA GLN A 31 20.38 -16.32 -5.50
C GLN A 31 19.18 -17.29 -5.50
N ALA A 32 17.96 -16.87 -5.16
CA ALA A 32 16.80 -17.75 -5.18
C ALA A 32 15.96 -17.58 -6.44
N SER A 33 15.15 -18.61 -6.74
CA SER A 33 14.13 -18.54 -7.78
C SER A 33 13.02 -17.56 -7.39
N ILE A 34 12.95 -16.43 -8.09
CA ILE A 34 11.92 -15.41 -7.92
C ILE A 34 11.14 -15.34 -9.23
N ASP A 35 9.83 -15.49 -9.12
CA ASP A 35 8.90 -15.21 -10.21
C ASP A 35 8.31 -13.81 -10.01
N THR A 36 8.06 -13.07 -11.08
CA THR A 36 7.31 -11.82 -11.03
C THR A 36 6.09 -11.91 -11.91
N LEU A 37 4.94 -11.59 -11.31
CA LEU A 37 3.64 -11.57 -11.96
C LEU A 37 3.06 -10.15 -11.89
N VAL A 38 2.94 -9.51 -13.04
CA VAL A 38 2.28 -8.20 -13.17
C VAL A 38 0.82 -8.41 -13.57
N ILE A 39 -0.10 -7.81 -12.85
CA ILE A 39 -1.51 -7.78 -13.23
C ILE A 39 -1.83 -6.42 -13.83
N VAL A 40 -2.13 -6.44 -15.12
CA VAL A 40 -2.52 -5.27 -15.90
C VAL A 40 -4.03 -5.08 -15.73
N ASN A 41 -4.43 -4.24 -14.77
CA ASN A 41 -5.82 -4.10 -14.37
C ASN A 41 -6.52 -2.97 -15.13
N ALA A 42 -7.33 -3.31 -16.13
CA ALA A 42 -8.10 -2.37 -16.92
C ALA A 42 -7.26 -1.18 -17.45
N CYS A 43 -6.02 -1.44 -17.85
CA CYS A 43 -5.15 -0.41 -18.42
C CYS A 43 -5.61 -0.02 -19.83
N THR A 44 -5.54 1.27 -20.11
CA THR A 44 -5.83 1.89 -21.42
C THR A 44 -4.65 2.67 -21.97
N ASP A 45 -3.57 2.76 -21.19
CA ASP A 45 -2.30 3.38 -21.55
C ASP A 45 -1.35 2.36 -22.24
N ASP A 46 -0.11 2.72 -22.42
CA ASP A 46 0.94 1.92 -23.05
C ASP A 46 1.54 0.82 -22.14
N THR A 47 0.92 0.50 -21.00
CA THR A 47 1.43 -0.47 -20.02
C THR A 47 1.74 -1.82 -20.66
N VAL A 48 0.83 -2.38 -21.47
CA VAL A 48 1.04 -3.70 -22.14
C VAL A 48 2.23 -3.63 -23.09
N ILE A 49 2.30 -2.58 -23.92
CA ILE A 49 3.38 -2.38 -24.91
C ILE A 49 4.74 -2.33 -24.19
N LYS A 50 4.82 -1.59 -23.09
CA LYS A 50 6.05 -1.47 -22.30
C LYS A 50 6.46 -2.77 -21.61
N LEU A 51 5.51 -3.55 -21.12
CA LEU A 51 5.79 -4.87 -20.55
C LEU A 51 6.28 -5.86 -21.61
N GLN A 52 5.71 -5.85 -22.81
CA GLN A 52 6.20 -6.64 -23.93
C GLN A 52 7.62 -6.24 -24.33
N SER A 53 7.91 -4.95 -24.46
CA SER A 53 9.26 -4.45 -24.70
C SER A 53 10.24 -4.88 -23.61
N TYR A 54 9.83 -4.82 -22.33
CA TYR A 54 10.64 -5.29 -21.22
C TYR A 54 10.93 -6.80 -21.35
N GLN A 55 9.93 -7.63 -21.70
CA GLN A 55 10.12 -9.07 -21.92
C GLN A 55 11.09 -9.38 -23.05
N HIS A 56 11.08 -8.62 -24.14
CA HIS A 56 12.05 -8.78 -25.23
C HIS A 56 13.48 -8.46 -24.80
N GLN A 57 13.66 -7.48 -23.95
CA GLN A 57 14.97 -7.02 -23.48
C GLN A 57 15.52 -7.82 -22.29
N GLN A 58 14.67 -8.61 -21.61
CA GLN A 58 15.05 -9.24 -20.32
C GLN A 58 16.24 -10.19 -20.46
N ILE A 59 16.35 -10.93 -21.57
CA ILE A 59 17.44 -11.91 -21.79
C ILE A 59 18.74 -11.17 -22.04
N GLU A 60 18.74 -10.19 -22.95
CA GLU A 60 19.94 -9.45 -23.36
C GLU A 60 20.50 -8.60 -22.22
N ASN A 61 19.62 -8.03 -21.39
CA ASN A 61 20.00 -7.11 -20.31
C ASN A 61 20.02 -7.80 -18.93
N ASN A 62 19.87 -9.12 -18.87
CA ASN A 62 19.82 -9.89 -17.61
C ASN A 62 18.82 -9.30 -16.61
N LEU A 63 17.64 -8.91 -17.10
CA LEU A 63 16.58 -8.38 -16.29
C LEU A 63 15.75 -9.49 -15.67
N LEU A 64 15.03 -9.17 -14.60
CA LEU A 64 14.09 -10.06 -13.93
C LEU A 64 13.05 -10.59 -14.92
N PRO A 65 12.88 -11.90 -15.04
CA PRO A 65 11.81 -12.46 -15.84
C PRO A 65 10.45 -12.10 -15.29
N ILE A 66 9.60 -11.53 -16.14
CA ILE A 66 8.23 -11.19 -15.78
C ILE A 66 7.21 -11.98 -16.61
N LYS A 67 6.08 -12.28 -15.98
CA LYS A 67 4.83 -12.66 -16.64
C LYS A 67 3.81 -11.58 -16.36
N PHE A 68 2.85 -11.37 -17.25
CA PHE A 68 1.73 -10.51 -16.96
C PHE A 68 0.40 -11.14 -17.39
N ILE A 69 -0.66 -10.74 -16.70
CA ILE A 69 -2.05 -11.14 -16.97
C ILE A 69 -2.87 -9.86 -17.11
N GLU A 70 -3.61 -9.75 -18.19
CA GLU A 70 -4.56 -8.66 -18.39
C GLU A 70 -5.89 -9.01 -17.72
N VAL A 71 -6.36 -8.10 -16.87
CA VAL A 71 -7.64 -8.21 -16.17
C VAL A 71 -8.51 -7.02 -16.58
N PRO A 72 -9.46 -7.21 -17.50
CA PRO A 72 -10.26 -6.10 -18.05
C PRO A 72 -11.24 -5.50 -17.04
N LYS A 73 -11.63 -6.25 -16.00
CA LYS A 73 -12.51 -5.76 -14.94
C LYS A 73 -11.72 -4.88 -13.97
N ALA A 74 -12.07 -3.60 -13.92
CA ALA A 74 -11.42 -2.67 -12.99
C ALA A 74 -11.67 -3.05 -11.52
N GLY A 75 -10.63 -2.96 -10.70
CA GLY A 75 -10.67 -3.20 -9.26
C GLY A 75 -9.43 -3.92 -8.74
N LYS A 76 -8.73 -3.28 -7.79
CA LYS A 76 -7.49 -3.81 -7.21
C LYS A 76 -7.68 -5.21 -6.61
N SER A 77 -8.77 -5.43 -5.88
CA SER A 77 -9.08 -6.74 -5.28
C SER A 77 -9.26 -7.84 -6.33
N TYR A 78 -9.93 -7.55 -7.46
CA TYR A 78 -10.04 -8.50 -8.59
C TYR A 78 -8.68 -8.85 -9.18
N ALA A 79 -7.85 -7.85 -9.40
CA ALA A 79 -6.51 -8.03 -9.93
C ALA A 79 -5.65 -8.89 -9.00
N LEU A 80 -5.64 -8.59 -7.72
CA LEU A 80 -4.89 -9.34 -6.71
C LEU A 80 -5.40 -10.78 -6.57
N ASN A 81 -6.71 -11.00 -6.60
CA ASN A 81 -7.30 -12.34 -6.56
C ASN A 81 -6.94 -13.17 -7.79
N THR A 82 -6.86 -12.55 -8.97
CA THR A 82 -6.37 -13.21 -10.19
C THR A 82 -4.92 -13.68 -10.01
N ALA A 83 -4.06 -12.85 -9.42
CA ALA A 83 -2.69 -13.25 -9.13
C ALA A 83 -2.62 -14.40 -8.12
N ILE A 84 -3.40 -14.32 -7.02
CA ILE A 84 -3.44 -15.37 -5.99
C ILE A 84 -3.89 -16.71 -6.58
N ALA A 85 -4.88 -16.71 -7.47
CA ALA A 85 -5.36 -17.92 -8.14
C ALA A 85 -4.32 -18.55 -9.09
N ALA A 86 -3.47 -17.72 -9.71
CA ALA A 86 -2.41 -18.17 -10.60
C ALA A 86 -1.18 -18.77 -9.83
N ILE A 87 -1.06 -18.49 -8.52
CA ILE A 87 0.06 -18.92 -7.69
C ILE A 87 -0.38 -20.13 -6.85
N THR A 88 0.17 -21.29 -7.10
CA THR A 88 -0.28 -22.55 -6.46
C THR A 88 0.39 -22.82 -5.11
N ASN A 89 1.60 -22.32 -4.90
CA ASN A 89 2.39 -22.60 -3.68
C ASN A 89 3.50 -21.55 -3.47
N GLY A 90 4.06 -21.54 -2.28
CA GLY A 90 5.17 -20.65 -1.92
C GLY A 90 4.70 -19.35 -1.25
N TRP A 91 5.47 -18.32 -1.44
CA TRP A 91 5.24 -17.01 -0.84
C TRP A 91 4.83 -16.00 -1.91
N VAL A 92 3.86 -15.18 -1.59
CA VAL A 92 3.38 -14.07 -2.40
C VAL A 92 3.85 -12.78 -1.76
N CYS A 93 4.59 -11.99 -2.51
CA CYS A 93 5.10 -10.69 -2.08
C CYS A 93 4.41 -9.59 -2.87
N PHE A 94 3.61 -8.78 -2.21
CA PHE A 94 2.90 -7.67 -2.86
C PHE A 94 3.77 -6.42 -2.88
N ILE A 95 3.86 -5.80 -4.05
CA ILE A 95 4.53 -4.52 -4.28
C ILE A 95 3.59 -3.66 -5.12
N ASP A 96 3.28 -2.44 -4.68
CA ASP A 96 2.47 -1.52 -5.49
C ASP A 96 3.30 -0.96 -6.65
N ASP A 97 2.66 -0.59 -7.75
CA ASP A 97 3.29 -0.13 -8.99
C ASP A 97 3.95 1.27 -8.87
N ASP A 98 3.74 1.92 -7.73
CA ASP A 98 4.35 3.19 -7.35
C ASP A 98 5.33 3.05 -6.17
N HIS A 99 5.86 1.85 -5.94
CA HIS A 99 6.86 1.59 -4.91
C HIS A 99 8.24 1.28 -5.51
N ARG A 100 9.28 1.73 -4.83
CA ARG A 100 10.67 1.30 -5.03
C ARG A 100 11.09 0.44 -3.84
N VAL A 101 11.72 -0.71 -4.08
CA VAL A 101 12.22 -1.57 -3.00
C VAL A 101 13.66 -1.18 -2.60
N ASP A 102 14.01 -1.41 -1.33
CA ASP A 102 15.40 -1.31 -0.88
C ASP A 102 16.27 -2.40 -1.50
N LYS A 103 17.57 -2.11 -1.69
CA LYS A 103 18.53 -3.08 -2.28
C LYS A 103 18.62 -4.40 -1.51
N ASN A 104 18.35 -4.39 -0.21
CA ASN A 104 18.38 -5.58 0.66
C ASN A 104 16.99 -6.22 0.84
N TYR A 105 15.96 -5.73 0.15
CA TYR A 105 14.57 -6.11 0.34
C TYR A 105 14.34 -7.62 0.27
N LEU A 106 14.81 -8.25 -0.80
CA LEU A 106 14.63 -9.69 -1.02
C LEU A 106 15.45 -10.53 -0.04
N GLN A 107 16.63 -10.05 0.34
CA GLN A 107 17.45 -10.70 1.38
C GLN A 107 16.77 -10.63 2.74
N ALA A 108 16.15 -9.50 3.08
CA ALA A 108 15.42 -9.33 4.34
C ALA A 108 14.20 -10.27 4.41
N ILE A 109 13.44 -10.41 3.31
CA ILE A 109 12.32 -11.37 3.22
C ILE A 109 12.81 -12.80 3.43
N ASN A 110 13.86 -13.22 2.73
CA ASN A 110 14.40 -14.58 2.87
C ASN A 110 14.88 -14.88 4.30
N SER A 111 15.57 -13.90 4.89
CA SER A 111 16.04 -14.02 6.27
C SER A 111 14.88 -14.11 7.27
N ALA A 112 13.82 -13.30 7.07
CA ALA A 112 12.63 -13.33 7.91
C ALA A 112 11.93 -14.68 7.85
N ILE A 113 11.71 -15.24 6.65
CA ILE A 113 11.04 -16.51 6.45
C ILE A 113 11.85 -17.66 7.08
N LYS A 114 13.19 -17.67 6.92
CA LYS A 114 14.04 -18.70 7.51
C LYS A 114 14.08 -18.62 9.03
N LYS A 115 14.12 -17.40 9.59
CA LYS A 115 14.26 -17.17 11.04
C LYS A 115 12.94 -17.38 11.81
N HIS A 116 11.80 -17.17 11.17
CA HIS A 116 10.47 -17.21 11.80
C HIS A 116 9.57 -18.24 11.11
N SER A 117 9.95 -19.52 11.20
CA SER A 117 9.23 -20.63 10.56
C SER A 117 7.79 -20.82 11.06
N ASP A 118 7.45 -20.27 12.21
CA ASP A 118 6.11 -20.24 12.80
C ASP A 118 5.20 -19.13 12.26
N THR A 119 5.69 -18.30 11.35
CA THR A 119 5.01 -17.11 10.84
C THR A 119 4.74 -17.25 9.34
N ARG A 120 3.53 -16.95 8.91
CA ARG A 120 3.10 -17.04 7.50
C ARG A 120 2.70 -15.70 6.88
N LEU A 121 2.67 -14.63 7.67
CA LEU A 121 2.47 -13.27 7.18
C LEU A 121 3.58 -12.38 7.72
N PHE A 122 4.20 -11.64 6.82
CA PHE A 122 5.17 -10.61 7.16
C PHE A 122 4.76 -9.28 6.53
N CYS A 123 5.16 -8.20 7.18
CA CYS A 123 5.08 -6.86 6.63
C CYS A 123 6.37 -6.10 6.95
N GLY A 124 6.59 -5.02 6.25
CA GLY A 124 7.75 -4.18 6.47
C GLY A 124 7.39 -2.70 6.41
N LYS A 125 8.41 -1.87 6.37
CA LYS A 125 8.27 -0.41 6.28
C LYS A 125 7.76 0.01 4.90
N ILE A 126 6.88 1.00 4.89
CA ILE A 126 6.56 1.83 3.72
C ILE A 126 6.95 3.25 4.09
N ILE A 127 7.94 3.80 3.40
CA ILE A 127 8.50 5.13 3.67
C ILE A 127 8.23 6.02 2.45
N PRO A 128 7.69 7.24 2.62
CA PRO A 128 7.59 8.18 1.51
C PRO A 128 8.96 8.46 0.91
N ASP A 129 9.10 8.35 -0.42
CA ASP A 129 10.34 8.64 -1.16
C ASP A 129 10.45 10.15 -1.41
N TRP A 130 10.74 10.90 -0.34
CA TRP A 130 10.79 12.35 -0.35
C TRP A 130 11.85 12.86 -1.32
N ARG A 131 11.50 13.87 -2.10
CA ARG A 131 12.35 14.42 -3.17
C ARG A 131 12.85 15.83 -2.85
N GLY A 132 12.30 16.46 -1.81
CA GLY A 132 12.63 17.81 -1.38
C GLY A 132 11.85 18.91 -2.10
N ASP A 133 10.88 18.54 -2.95
CA ASP A 133 9.97 19.46 -3.65
C ASP A 133 8.55 19.46 -3.06
N GLU A 134 8.32 18.68 -1.99
CA GLU A 134 7.08 18.64 -1.25
C GLU A 134 6.90 19.84 -0.32
N PRO A 135 5.64 20.22 -0.02
CA PRO A 135 5.37 21.32 0.89
C PRO A 135 5.88 21.05 2.31
N MET A 136 6.51 22.04 2.95
CA MET A 136 7.08 21.92 4.29
C MET A 136 6.07 21.47 5.36
N TRP A 137 4.80 21.84 5.23
CA TRP A 137 3.75 21.47 6.20
C TRP A 137 3.52 19.95 6.32
N ILE A 138 3.92 19.14 5.32
CA ILE A 138 3.77 17.68 5.40
C ILE A 138 4.69 17.06 6.46
N HIS A 139 5.77 17.75 6.81
CA HIS A 139 6.73 17.34 7.83
C HIS A 139 6.38 17.84 9.23
N GLU A 140 5.33 18.64 9.36
CA GLU A 140 4.85 19.16 10.64
C GLU A 140 4.46 18.01 11.58
N LYS A 141 4.89 18.13 12.84
CA LYS A 141 4.59 17.19 13.92
C LYS A 141 3.79 17.92 15.01
N GLY A 142 2.83 17.23 15.61
CA GLY A 142 2.00 17.81 16.67
C GLY A 142 0.61 18.22 16.19
N SER A 143 0.06 19.27 16.79
CA SER A 143 -1.37 19.67 16.62
C SER A 143 -1.77 20.06 15.20
N TYR A 144 -0.82 20.43 14.37
CA TYR A 144 -1.06 20.84 12.98
C TYR A 144 -0.74 19.75 11.95
N SER A 145 -0.34 18.56 12.42
CA SER A 145 -0.09 17.41 11.53
C SER A 145 -1.38 16.95 10.87
N ILE A 146 -1.32 16.67 9.55
CA ILE A 146 -2.44 16.08 8.82
C ILE A 146 -2.42 14.56 8.99
N THR A 147 -3.48 14.03 9.58
CA THR A 147 -3.70 12.59 9.76
C THR A 147 -5.06 12.17 9.21
N PRO A 148 -5.14 11.10 8.42
CA PRO A 148 -4.03 10.31 7.89
C PRO A 148 -3.21 11.09 6.86
N THR A 149 -1.92 10.78 6.75
CA THR A 149 -1.05 11.41 5.75
C THR A 149 -1.51 11.09 4.33
N PRO A 150 -1.39 12.03 3.38
CA PRO A 150 -1.79 11.81 1.98
C PRO A 150 -0.89 10.81 1.25
N ILE A 151 0.34 10.66 1.71
CA ILE A 151 1.29 9.67 1.20
C ILE A 151 1.33 8.48 2.18
N PRO A 152 1.16 7.24 1.72
CA PRO A 152 1.27 6.06 2.56
C PRO A 152 2.58 6.02 3.34
N HIS A 153 2.45 5.81 4.64
CA HIS A 153 3.58 5.69 5.56
C HIS A 153 3.27 4.63 6.61
N PHE A 154 4.15 3.65 6.75
CA PHE A 154 4.06 2.62 7.77
C PHE A 154 5.46 2.30 8.29
N ASP A 155 5.79 2.76 9.48
CA ASP A 155 7.04 2.50 10.16
C ASP A 155 6.79 2.35 11.66
N LEU A 156 7.12 1.18 12.20
CA LEU A 156 6.99 0.85 13.62
C LEU A 156 8.36 0.80 14.32
N GLY A 157 9.37 1.46 13.75
CA GLY A 157 10.72 1.51 14.31
C GLY A 157 11.61 0.34 13.87
N GLU A 158 12.67 0.10 14.64
CA GLU A 158 13.74 -0.85 14.28
C GLU A 158 13.57 -2.24 14.95
N THR A 159 12.51 -2.42 15.73
CA THR A 159 12.28 -3.68 16.46
C THR A 159 11.33 -4.58 15.68
N ILE A 160 11.65 -5.87 15.62
CA ILE A 160 10.76 -6.90 15.09
C ILE A 160 9.56 -7.05 16.04
N LEU A 161 8.34 -6.94 15.50
CA LEU A 161 7.12 -6.99 16.29
C LEU A 161 6.17 -8.09 15.80
N LEU A 162 5.47 -8.72 16.72
CA LEU A 162 4.29 -9.55 16.41
C LEU A 162 3.06 -8.65 16.52
N LEU A 163 2.35 -8.47 15.41
CA LEU A 163 1.19 -7.58 15.35
C LEU A 163 -0.10 -8.32 15.66
N SER A 164 -1.04 -7.60 16.24
CA SER A 164 -2.39 -8.03 16.60
C SER A 164 -3.43 -7.05 16.08
N GLU A 165 -4.71 -7.36 16.19
CA GLU A 165 -5.81 -6.46 15.81
C GLU A 165 -5.81 -5.11 16.54
N LYS A 166 -5.10 -5.00 17.67
CA LYS A 166 -4.98 -3.77 18.46
C LYS A 166 -3.92 -2.81 17.94
N ASN A 167 -3.03 -3.29 17.05
CA ASN A 167 -1.96 -2.48 16.48
C ASN A 167 -2.49 -1.67 15.29
N PHE A 168 -1.73 -0.64 14.90
CA PHE A 168 -1.86 -0.05 13.58
C PHE A 168 -1.39 -1.07 12.55
N LEU A 169 -2.29 -1.48 11.63
CA LEU A 169 -2.02 -2.52 10.64
C LEU A 169 -1.45 -1.92 9.35
N PRO A 170 -0.57 -2.65 8.64
CA PRO A 170 0.01 -2.19 7.39
C PRO A 170 -1.01 -2.12 6.25
N GLY A 171 -0.72 -1.30 5.25
CA GLY A 171 -1.35 -1.39 3.93
C GLY A 171 -0.83 -2.57 3.11
N GLY A 172 -1.55 -2.92 2.04
CA GLY A 172 -1.30 -4.11 1.22
C GLY A 172 0.00 -4.08 0.41
N GLY A 173 0.55 -2.90 0.13
CA GLY A 173 1.70 -2.74 -0.77
C GLY A 173 3.02 -3.35 -0.27
N ASN A 174 3.13 -3.74 1.00
CA ASN A 174 4.32 -4.39 1.55
C ASN A 174 3.95 -5.59 2.45
N LEU A 175 3.15 -6.50 1.91
CA LEU A 175 2.77 -7.75 2.56
C LEU A 175 3.46 -8.94 1.88
N ILE A 176 3.95 -9.87 2.69
CA ILE A 176 4.51 -11.14 2.24
C ILE A 176 3.69 -12.24 2.91
N ILE A 177 2.95 -13.02 2.12
CA ILE A 177 1.96 -13.98 2.61
C ILE A 177 2.25 -15.36 2.03
N ASN A 178 2.28 -16.38 2.88
CA ASN A 178 2.35 -17.75 2.41
C ASN A 178 1.03 -18.17 1.78
N GLN A 179 1.08 -18.86 0.63
CA GLN A 179 -0.12 -19.27 -0.12
C GLN A 179 -1.11 -20.12 0.72
N GLU A 180 -0.64 -20.85 1.73
CA GLU A 180 -1.50 -21.60 2.63
C GLU A 180 -2.47 -20.73 3.45
N VAL A 181 -2.14 -19.46 3.66
CA VAL A 181 -3.03 -18.52 4.33
C VAL A 181 -4.27 -18.25 3.47
N PHE A 182 -4.08 -17.99 2.17
CA PHE A 182 -5.20 -17.77 1.26
C PHE A 182 -6.12 -18.99 1.12
N LYS A 183 -5.59 -20.20 1.24
CA LYS A 183 -6.43 -21.41 1.27
C LYS A 183 -7.36 -21.46 2.48
N LYS A 184 -6.96 -20.85 3.60
CA LYS A 184 -7.75 -20.83 4.84
C LYS A 184 -8.78 -19.70 4.86
N ILE A 185 -8.40 -18.50 4.38
CA ILE A 185 -9.22 -17.29 4.56
C ILE A 185 -9.82 -16.73 3.26
N GLY A 186 -9.47 -17.31 2.11
CA GLY A 186 -9.79 -16.75 0.79
C GLY A 186 -8.89 -15.57 0.41
N GLY A 187 -9.18 -14.97 -0.74
CA GLY A 187 -8.49 -13.79 -1.25
C GLY A 187 -8.96 -12.46 -0.65
N PHE A 188 -8.68 -11.37 -1.35
CA PHE A 188 -9.17 -10.04 -1.01
C PHE A 188 -10.68 -9.91 -1.24
N SER A 189 -11.36 -9.14 -0.39
CA SER A 189 -12.78 -8.84 -0.56
C SER A 189 -13.00 -7.98 -1.80
N GLU A 190 -13.82 -8.44 -2.74
CA GLU A 190 -14.11 -7.72 -3.98
C GLU A 190 -15.11 -6.57 -3.79
N THR A 191 -15.70 -6.46 -2.59
CA THR A 191 -16.57 -5.34 -2.21
C THR A 191 -15.79 -4.19 -1.59
N LEU A 192 -14.50 -4.41 -1.31
CA LEU A 192 -13.57 -3.44 -0.76
C LEU A 192 -12.43 -3.16 -1.74
N GLY A 193 -11.70 -2.10 -1.49
CA GLY A 193 -10.55 -1.71 -2.29
C GLY A 193 -10.88 -0.74 -3.42
N PRO A 194 -9.84 -0.12 -4.00
CA PRO A 194 -10.02 0.90 -5.02
C PRO A 194 -10.47 0.31 -6.35
N ILE A 195 -11.40 1.01 -7.00
CA ILE A 195 -11.84 0.78 -8.39
C ILE A 195 -11.45 2.02 -9.19
N GLY A 196 -10.50 1.88 -10.11
CA GLY A 196 -9.92 3.02 -10.81
C GLY A 196 -9.25 4.00 -9.84
N HIS A 197 -9.61 5.27 -9.91
CA HIS A 197 -9.04 6.32 -9.06
C HIS A 197 -9.89 6.67 -7.82
N ASN A 198 -10.89 5.83 -7.47
CA ASN A 198 -11.59 6.05 -6.21
C ASN A 198 -10.62 5.77 -5.03
N LEU A 199 -10.82 6.48 -3.92
CA LEU A 199 -9.96 6.37 -2.73
C LEU A 199 -10.55 5.40 -1.69
N VAL A 200 -11.38 4.47 -2.12
CA VAL A 200 -11.93 3.38 -1.29
C VAL A 200 -10.79 2.41 -0.99
N GLY A 201 -10.69 1.96 0.24
CA GLY A 201 -9.62 1.05 0.70
C GLY A 201 -10.17 0.01 1.66
N SER A 202 -9.30 -0.50 2.51
CA SER A 202 -9.55 -1.48 3.58
C SER A 202 -9.61 -2.94 3.14
N GLU A 203 -9.32 -3.27 1.89
CA GLU A 203 -9.24 -4.65 1.39
C GLU A 203 -8.08 -5.43 2.04
N ASP A 204 -6.97 -4.75 2.25
CA ASP A 204 -5.77 -5.26 2.92
C ASP A 204 -5.99 -5.44 4.43
N THR A 205 -6.59 -4.45 5.08
CA THR A 205 -6.95 -4.54 6.51
C THR A 205 -7.92 -5.69 6.76
N ASP A 206 -8.94 -5.86 5.92
CA ASP A 206 -9.87 -6.98 6.00
C ASP A 206 -9.15 -8.33 5.89
N LEU A 207 -8.27 -8.48 4.89
CA LEU A 207 -7.48 -9.70 4.71
C LEU A 207 -6.64 -10.03 5.94
N ILE A 208 -5.93 -9.04 6.48
CA ILE A 208 -5.10 -9.20 7.67
C ILE A 208 -5.95 -9.61 8.88
N LEU A 209 -7.08 -8.94 9.12
CA LEU A 209 -7.96 -9.26 10.24
C LEU A 209 -8.52 -10.68 10.13
N ARG A 210 -8.91 -11.12 8.93
CA ARG A 210 -9.35 -12.52 8.71
C ARG A 210 -8.23 -13.51 9.03
N ALA A 211 -6.98 -13.21 8.64
CA ALA A 211 -5.84 -14.06 8.95
C ALA A 211 -5.57 -14.13 10.47
N LEU A 212 -5.57 -13.00 11.16
CA LEU A 212 -5.37 -12.95 12.62
C LEU A 212 -6.46 -13.74 13.39
N ARG A 213 -7.72 -13.67 12.94
CA ARG A 213 -8.85 -14.40 13.56
C ARG A 213 -8.75 -15.93 13.44
N VAL A 214 -8.02 -16.43 12.44
CA VAL A 214 -7.71 -17.87 12.33
C VAL A 214 -6.33 -18.21 12.93
N ASN A 215 -5.84 -17.36 13.83
CA ASN A 215 -4.58 -17.51 14.56
C ASN A 215 -3.33 -17.54 13.67
N GLU A 216 -3.37 -16.97 12.47
CA GLU A 216 -2.14 -16.71 11.71
C GLU A 216 -1.38 -15.54 12.35
N LYS A 217 -0.05 -15.64 12.34
CA LYS A 217 0.83 -14.60 12.91
C LYS A 217 1.23 -13.59 11.86
N LEU A 218 1.04 -12.31 12.13
CA LEU A 218 1.59 -11.21 11.34
C LEU A 218 2.82 -10.64 12.04
N ARG A 219 3.96 -10.64 11.37
CA ARG A 219 5.21 -10.14 11.91
C ARG A 219 5.74 -8.96 11.11
N TYR A 220 6.00 -7.86 11.79
CA TYR A 220 6.67 -6.70 11.23
C TYR A 220 8.18 -6.91 11.26
N ILE A 221 8.84 -6.68 10.12
CA ILE A 221 10.29 -6.82 9.94
C ILE A 221 10.84 -5.48 9.44
N PRO A 222 11.59 -4.72 10.25
CA PRO A 222 12.07 -3.38 9.90
C PRO A 222 13.00 -3.34 8.69
N GLY A 223 13.70 -4.44 8.38
CA GLY A 223 14.58 -4.53 7.21
C GLY A 223 13.85 -4.79 5.88
N ILE A 224 12.55 -5.08 5.88
CA ILE A 224 11.73 -5.19 4.67
C ILE A 224 11.22 -3.79 4.32
N ILE A 225 11.93 -3.06 3.46
CA ILE A 225 11.68 -1.63 3.22
C ILE A 225 11.23 -1.41 1.78
N GLN A 226 10.13 -0.69 1.64
CA GLN A 226 9.68 -0.10 0.37
C GLN A 226 9.55 1.41 0.52
N TYR A 227 9.85 2.13 -0.57
CA TYR A 227 9.72 3.58 -0.67
C TYR A 227 8.56 3.90 -1.61
N HIS A 228 7.55 4.61 -1.13
CA HIS A 228 6.39 5.00 -1.90
C HIS A 228 6.66 6.29 -2.66
N TYR A 229 6.41 6.30 -3.96
CA TYR A 229 6.49 7.50 -4.79
C TYR A 229 5.63 8.63 -4.23
N VAL A 230 6.21 9.82 -4.18
CA VAL A 230 5.52 11.04 -3.70
C VAL A 230 4.91 11.77 -4.88
N ASP A 231 3.59 11.67 -5.02
CA ASP A 231 2.81 12.43 -6.00
C ASP A 231 2.39 13.76 -5.39
N LEU A 232 2.97 14.84 -5.86
CA LEU A 232 2.69 16.20 -5.37
C LEU A 232 1.23 16.62 -5.55
N SER A 233 0.51 16.00 -6.48
CA SER A 233 -0.91 16.27 -6.66
C SER A 233 -1.76 15.90 -5.44
N ARG A 234 -1.26 14.97 -4.60
CA ARG A 234 -1.90 14.53 -3.36
C ARG A 234 -1.87 15.59 -2.24
N PHE A 235 -1.05 16.64 -2.39
CA PHE A 235 -1.00 17.75 -1.43
C PHE A 235 -2.00 18.86 -1.73
N LYS A 236 -2.73 18.78 -2.84
CA LYS A 236 -3.80 19.73 -3.14
C LYS A 236 -4.95 19.58 -2.14
N LEU A 237 -5.50 20.71 -1.68
CA LEU A 237 -6.60 20.74 -0.70
C LEU A 237 -7.80 19.87 -1.15
N THR A 238 -8.14 19.92 -2.43
CA THR A 238 -9.23 19.11 -3.02
C THR A 238 -9.00 17.62 -2.86
N TYR A 239 -7.75 17.16 -3.09
CA TYR A 239 -7.38 15.77 -2.87
C TYR A 239 -7.46 15.39 -1.39
N LEU A 240 -6.94 16.23 -0.48
CA LEU A 240 -6.95 15.98 0.95
C LEU A 240 -8.37 15.84 1.50
N LEU A 241 -9.27 16.73 1.08
CA LEU A 241 -10.69 16.69 1.49
C LEU A 241 -11.38 15.41 0.96
N LEU A 242 -11.18 15.09 -0.33
CA LEU A 242 -11.77 13.90 -0.94
C LEU A 242 -11.24 12.63 -0.30
N MET A 243 -9.94 12.54 -0.09
CA MET A 243 -9.28 11.40 0.57
C MET A 243 -9.84 11.16 1.97
N ASN A 244 -9.91 12.20 2.79
CA ASN A 244 -10.45 12.09 4.14
C ASN A 244 -11.92 11.65 4.14
N PHE A 245 -12.75 12.22 3.25
CA PHE A 245 -14.14 11.84 3.12
C PHE A 245 -14.29 10.36 2.72
N GLN A 246 -13.59 9.91 1.67
CA GLN A 246 -13.70 8.54 1.17
C GLN A 246 -13.15 7.51 2.15
N ARG A 247 -12.01 7.78 2.79
CA ARG A 247 -11.43 6.87 3.79
C ARG A 247 -12.32 6.71 5.02
N ASN A 248 -12.85 7.81 5.56
CA ASN A 248 -13.78 7.74 6.69
C ASN A 248 -15.08 7.03 6.32
N ARG A 249 -15.61 7.28 5.11
CA ARG A 249 -16.78 6.57 4.60
C ARG A 249 -16.54 5.06 4.53
N SER A 250 -15.43 4.63 3.95
CA SER A 250 -15.06 3.20 3.82
C SER A 250 -14.86 2.54 5.18
N PHE A 251 -14.15 3.20 6.09
CA PHE A 251 -13.95 2.71 7.46
C PHE A 251 -15.27 2.54 8.21
N ASN A 252 -16.17 3.51 8.11
CA ASN A 252 -17.47 3.43 8.77
C ASN A 252 -18.37 2.36 8.13
N GLN A 253 -18.32 2.16 6.80
CA GLN A 253 -19.05 1.09 6.15
C GLN A 253 -18.58 -0.31 6.55
N SER A 254 -17.29 -0.48 6.82
CA SER A 254 -16.72 -1.76 7.29
C SER A 254 -17.01 -2.04 8.76
N LYS A 255 -17.15 -1.00 9.60
CA LYS A 255 -17.28 -1.11 11.04
C LYS A 255 -18.73 -1.11 11.52
N TYR A 256 -19.62 -0.41 10.82
CA TYR A 256 -21.01 -0.23 11.24
C TYR A 256 -21.97 -0.77 10.18
N ASN A 257 -22.91 -1.62 10.59
CA ASN A 257 -24.00 -2.08 9.73
C ASN A 257 -24.84 -0.88 9.24
N LYS A 258 -25.32 -0.95 7.99
CA LYS A 258 -26.25 0.04 7.43
C LYS A 258 -27.42 0.25 8.38
N GLY A 259 -27.58 1.43 8.96
CA GLY A 259 -28.71 1.78 9.82
C GLY A 259 -28.36 2.35 11.20
N THR A 260 -27.10 2.38 11.60
CA THR A 260 -26.71 3.07 12.83
C THR A 260 -26.77 4.58 12.65
N GLN A 261 -27.44 5.27 13.55
CA GLN A 261 -27.43 6.74 13.61
C GLN A 261 -25.99 7.24 13.78
N VAL A 262 -25.68 8.38 13.19
CA VAL A 262 -24.39 9.06 13.37
C VAL A 262 -24.16 9.24 14.87
N PRO A 263 -23.10 8.65 15.46
CA PRO A 263 -22.84 8.79 16.88
C PRO A 263 -22.73 10.25 17.29
N SER A 264 -23.37 10.63 18.40
CA SER A 264 -23.43 12.02 18.87
C SER A 264 -22.05 12.67 19.07
N TYR A 265 -21.03 11.86 19.43
CA TYR A 265 -19.65 12.34 19.58
C TYR A 265 -19.05 12.89 18.27
N LEU A 266 -19.48 12.39 17.10
CA LEU A 266 -19.01 12.92 15.81
C LEU A 266 -19.49 14.34 15.55
N TRP A 267 -20.70 14.69 16.01
CA TRP A 267 -21.18 16.06 15.98
C TRP A 267 -20.36 16.97 16.88
N LEU A 268 -19.95 16.45 18.05
CA LEU A 268 -19.07 17.19 18.96
C LEU A 268 -17.70 17.45 18.31
N ILE A 269 -17.08 16.41 17.72
CA ILE A 269 -15.82 16.53 17.00
C ILE A 269 -15.94 17.56 15.85
N LEU A 270 -17.00 17.45 15.04
CA LEU A 270 -17.24 18.38 13.94
C LEU A 270 -17.37 19.82 14.46
N SER A 271 -18.11 20.05 15.55
CA SER A 271 -18.24 21.38 16.15
C SER A 271 -16.89 21.93 16.65
N GLN A 272 -16.05 21.09 17.24
CA GLN A 272 -14.69 21.46 17.67
C GLN A 272 -13.80 21.84 16.50
N TYR A 273 -13.85 21.07 15.39
CA TYR A 273 -13.11 21.41 14.18
C TYR A 273 -13.58 22.75 13.56
N ILE A 274 -14.90 22.94 13.45
CA ILE A 274 -15.46 24.20 12.94
C ILE A 274 -15.03 25.39 13.83
N SER A 275 -15.14 25.22 15.15
CA SER A 275 -14.70 26.25 16.10
C SER A 275 -13.20 26.52 15.99
N GLY A 276 -12.37 25.49 15.86
CA GLY A 276 -10.92 25.61 15.68
C GLY A 276 -10.55 26.34 14.39
N VAL A 277 -11.23 26.01 13.28
CA VAL A 277 -11.04 26.72 12.01
C VAL A 277 -11.42 28.18 12.13
N LEU A 278 -12.60 28.49 12.70
CA LEU A 278 -13.07 29.87 12.89
C LEU A 278 -12.14 30.66 13.82
N PHE A 279 -11.63 30.03 14.88
CA PHE A 279 -10.66 30.67 15.78
C PHE A 279 -9.32 30.93 15.06
N SER A 280 -8.82 30.00 14.27
CA SER A 280 -7.59 30.16 13.48
C SER A 280 -7.72 31.30 12.44
N PHE A 281 -8.89 31.46 11.82
CA PHE A 281 -9.14 32.55 10.91
C PHE A 281 -9.10 33.89 11.66
N ASN A 282 -9.71 33.98 12.83
CA ASN A 282 -9.72 35.22 13.62
C ASN A 282 -8.31 35.59 14.13
N THR A 283 -7.55 34.64 14.66
CA THR A 283 -6.21 34.92 15.20
C THR A 283 -5.21 35.27 14.09
N ARG A 284 -5.24 34.61 12.94
CA ARG A 284 -4.35 34.94 11.81
C ARG A 284 -4.71 36.26 11.12
N ALA A 285 -5.98 36.64 11.09
CA ALA A 285 -6.39 37.96 10.60
C ALA A 285 -5.86 39.10 11.48
N ILE A 286 -5.69 38.85 12.79
CA ILE A 286 -5.13 39.82 13.74
C ILE A 286 -3.61 39.91 13.62
N GLU A 287 -2.92 38.77 13.33
CA GLU A 287 -1.45 38.69 13.28
C GLU A 287 -0.85 39.02 11.90
N GLY A 288 -1.68 39.33 10.89
CA GLY A 288 -1.19 39.71 9.55
C GLY A 288 -0.43 38.58 8.79
N VAL A 289 -0.60 37.34 9.18
CA VAL A 289 0.05 36.19 8.53
C VAL A 289 -0.66 35.90 7.21
N PRO A 290 0.04 35.82 6.06
CA PRO A 290 -0.59 35.55 4.78
C PRO A 290 -1.25 34.20 4.78
N TYR A 291 -2.49 34.13 4.32
CA TYR A 291 -3.24 32.88 4.13
C TYR A 291 -2.50 32.00 3.12
N PHE A 292 -2.44 30.71 3.41
CA PHE A 292 -1.99 29.73 2.45
C PHE A 292 -2.88 29.75 1.20
N VAL A 293 -2.31 30.11 0.07
CA VAL A 293 -2.88 29.95 -1.25
C VAL A 293 -2.43 28.60 -1.81
#